data_e50cdd37001fa5d74d360d06c053f573
#
_entry.id   e50cdd37001fa5d74d360d06c053f573
#
_cell.length_a   1.000
_cell.length_b   1.000
_cell.length_c   1.000
_cell.angle_alpha   90.00
_cell.angle_beta   90.00
_cell.angle_gamma   90.00
#
_symmetry.space_group_name_H-M   'P 1'
#
loop_
_entity.id
_entity.type
_entity.pdbx_description
1 polymer ?
#
loop_
_entity_poly.entity_id
_entity_poly.type
_entity_poly.pdbx_seq_one_letter_code
_entity_poly.pdbx_strand_id
1 'polypeptide(L)'
;MTKARELQVSLQDTKYYHCISRCVRRAYLCGEDEHTGKSYEHRRQWIEDKLQQISKVFCIDVCAYAVMSNHTHFVLYADDKKANRLSDKAVLIRWHKLFKGTLHTQKFLAGEKLDKGQQFFLAKEIKEFRQRLSDISWFMRVLNEHIARKANKEDSCTGRFYSLPSMALTLRAA
;
A
#
# COMPACT_ATOMS: atom_id res chain seq x y z
N MET A 1 20.76 -6.41 13.09
CA MET A 1 19.51 -7.16 13.32
C MET A 1 18.36 -6.30 12.80
N THR A 2 17.53 -6.82 11.92
CA THR A 2 16.32 -6.14 11.42
C THR A 2 15.26 -6.14 12.54
N LYS A 3 14.87 -4.97 13.00
CA LYS A 3 13.75 -4.83 13.97
C LYS A 3 12.43 -5.26 13.33
N ALA A 4 11.58 -5.94 14.08
CA ALA A 4 10.23 -6.28 13.61
C ALA A 4 9.45 -5.01 13.23
N ARG A 5 8.64 -5.05 12.18
CA ARG A 5 7.90 -3.87 11.67
C ARG A 5 6.97 -3.25 12.71
N GLU A 6 6.37 -4.06 13.55
CA GLU A 6 5.50 -3.62 14.66
C GLU A 6 6.23 -2.70 15.65
N LEU A 7 7.56 -2.82 15.75
CA LEU A 7 8.40 -1.95 16.59
C LEU A 7 8.86 -0.67 15.87
N GLN A 8 8.55 -0.52 14.58
CA GLN A 8 9.00 0.61 13.76
C GLN A 8 7.88 1.60 13.45
N VAL A 9 6.61 1.23 13.68
CA VAL A 9 5.44 2.07 13.41
C VAL A 9 4.65 2.26 14.69
N SER A 10 4.65 3.48 15.20
CA SER A 10 3.82 3.90 16.33
C SER A 10 3.07 5.18 15.93
N LEU A 11 1.78 5.05 15.61
CA LEU A 11 0.93 6.20 15.25
C LEU A 11 0.64 7.12 16.46
N GLN A 12 1.02 6.69 17.67
CA GLN A 12 0.94 7.51 18.88
C GLN A 12 2.10 8.51 18.95
N ASP A 13 3.30 8.09 18.50
CA ASP A 13 4.51 8.91 18.56
C ASP A 13 4.62 9.87 17.37
N THR A 14 4.30 9.35 16.17
CA THR A 14 4.29 10.15 14.94
C THR A 14 3.32 9.56 13.92
N LYS A 15 2.80 10.42 13.05
CA LYS A 15 1.97 10.02 11.91
C LYS A 15 2.71 10.10 10.58
N TYR A 16 3.92 10.65 10.58
CA TYR A 16 4.75 10.81 9.39
C TYR A 16 5.80 9.71 9.31
N TYR A 17 5.90 9.06 8.15
CA TYR A 17 6.83 7.97 7.90
C TYR A 17 7.52 8.14 6.57
N HIS A 18 8.84 7.95 6.58
CA HIS A 18 9.64 7.83 5.38
C HIS A 18 9.81 6.34 5.02
N CYS A 19 9.24 5.95 3.89
CA CYS A 19 9.28 4.58 3.41
C CYS A 19 10.19 4.47 2.19
N ILE A 20 11.02 3.43 2.16
CA ILE A 20 11.93 3.16 1.04
C ILE A 20 11.62 1.77 0.50
N SER A 21 11.47 1.64 -0.82
CA SER A 21 11.40 0.35 -1.52
C SER A 21 12.53 0.27 -2.53
N ARG A 22 13.39 -0.74 -2.40
CA ARG A 22 14.53 -0.95 -3.29
C ARG A 22 14.35 -2.22 -4.10
N CYS A 23 14.59 -2.14 -5.41
CA CYS A 23 14.64 -3.31 -6.28
C CYS A 23 15.79 -4.24 -5.88
N VAL A 24 15.60 -5.55 -6.04
CA VAL A 24 16.65 -6.54 -5.81
C VAL A 24 17.49 -6.72 -7.07
N ARG A 25 18.79 -6.98 -6.88
CA ARG A 25 19.75 -7.27 -7.94
C ARG A 25 19.81 -6.13 -8.97
N ARG A 26 19.99 -6.42 -10.23
CA ARG A 26 20.11 -5.45 -11.34
C ARG A 26 18.75 -5.04 -11.93
N ALA A 27 17.65 -5.12 -11.16
CA ALA A 27 16.35 -4.70 -11.66
C ALA A 27 16.26 -3.17 -11.67
N TYR A 28 15.92 -2.62 -12.81
CA TYR A 28 15.64 -1.21 -12.99
C TYR A 28 14.15 -0.94 -12.69
N LEU A 29 13.92 0.04 -11.85
CA LEU A 29 12.58 0.55 -11.59
C LEU A 29 12.16 1.56 -12.65
N CYS A 30 13.09 2.44 -13.06
CA CYS A 30 12.94 3.40 -14.16
C CYS A 30 14.33 3.80 -14.68
N GLY A 31 14.39 4.69 -15.68
CA GLY A 31 15.62 5.14 -16.31
C GLY A 31 16.12 4.15 -17.36
N GLU A 32 17.37 4.32 -17.78
CA GLU A 32 18.01 3.50 -18.81
C GLU A 32 19.02 2.54 -18.21
N ASP A 33 19.06 1.33 -18.73
CA ASP A 33 20.09 0.35 -18.44
C ASP A 33 21.30 0.63 -19.34
N GLU A 34 22.38 1.14 -18.77
CA GLU A 34 23.62 1.49 -19.49
C GLU A 34 24.27 0.29 -20.22
N HIS A 35 24.00 -0.94 -19.76
CA HIS A 35 24.58 -2.15 -20.37
C HIS A 35 23.80 -2.64 -21.58
N THR A 36 22.48 -2.53 -21.54
CA THR A 36 21.59 -3.05 -22.60
C THR A 36 21.00 -1.94 -23.46
N GLY A 37 21.10 -0.67 -23.06
CA GLY A 37 20.45 0.47 -23.70
C GLY A 37 18.91 0.46 -23.58
N LYS A 38 18.34 -0.46 -22.78
CA LYS A 38 16.89 -0.56 -22.61
C LYS A 38 16.39 0.51 -21.66
N SER A 39 15.37 1.29 -22.09
CA SER A 39 14.71 2.27 -21.24
C SER A 39 13.56 1.63 -20.47
N TYR A 40 13.51 1.92 -19.17
CA TYR A 40 12.44 1.54 -18.24
C TYR A 40 11.68 2.76 -17.71
N GLU A 41 11.86 3.94 -18.33
CA GLU A 41 11.31 5.20 -17.82
C GLU A 41 9.78 5.19 -17.72
N HIS A 42 9.08 4.46 -18.59
CA HIS A 42 7.64 4.28 -18.56
C HIS A 42 7.12 3.66 -17.26
N ARG A 43 7.96 2.95 -16.48
CA ARG A 43 7.58 2.37 -15.19
C ARG A 43 7.33 3.43 -14.11
N ARG A 44 7.91 4.63 -14.26
CA ARG A 44 7.62 5.78 -13.39
C ARG A 44 6.14 6.11 -13.40
N GLN A 45 5.52 6.15 -14.57
CA GLN A 45 4.08 6.40 -14.72
C GLN A 45 3.24 5.33 -14.00
N TRP A 46 3.66 4.05 -14.03
CA TRP A 46 2.93 3.00 -13.30
C TRP A 46 2.89 3.24 -11.79
N ILE A 47 3.99 3.75 -11.24
CA ILE A 47 4.08 4.06 -9.81
C ILE A 47 3.14 5.23 -9.50
N GLU A 48 3.16 6.28 -10.29
CA GLU A 48 2.35 7.48 -10.12
C GLU A 48 0.86 7.17 -10.24
N ASP A 49 0.45 6.44 -11.27
CA ASP A 49 -0.95 6.01 -11.46
C ASP A 49 -1.45 5.18 -10.27
N LYS A 50 -0.62 4.21 -9.85
CA LYS A 50 -0.98 3.36 -8.71
C LYS A 50 -1.04 4.14 -7.41
N LEU A 51 -0.10 5.05 -7.20
CA LEU A 51 -0.04 5.92 -6.03
C LEU A 51 -1.30 6.80 -5.93
N GLN A 52 -1.71 7.43 -7.04
CA GLN A 52 -2.95 8.19 -7.13
C GLN A 52 -4.19 7.34 -6.87
N GLN A 53 -4.22 6.09 -7.36
CA GLN A 53 -5.33 5.18 -7.11
C GLN A 53 -5.46 4.84 -5.63
N ILE A 54 -4.36 4.41 -5.00
CA ILE A 54 -4.41 3.93 -3.61
C ILE A 54 -4.56 5.07 -2.60
N SER A 55 -4.04 6.27 -2.86
CA SER A 55 -4.24 7.45 -2.00
C SER A 55 -5.72 7.85 -1.87
N LYS A 56 -6.54 7.60 -2.90
CA LYS A 56 -8.00 7.82 -2.85
C LYS A 56 -8.75 6.78 -2.00
N VAL A 57 -8.12 5.64 -1.73
CA VAL A 57 -8.71 4.52 -0.99
C VAL A 57 -8.26 4.51 0.46
N PHE A 58 -6.96 4.56 0.71
CA PHE A 58 -6.40 4.56 2.05
C PHE A 58 -6.66 5.90 2.79
N CYS A 59 -6.60 5.85 4.10
CA CYS A 59 -6.54 7.04 4.95
C CYS A 59 -5.07 7.40 5.22
N ILE A 60 -4.31 7.49 4.15
CA ILE A 60 -2.88 7.81 4.14
C ILE A 60 -2.66 8.85 3.05
N ASP A 61 -2.10 9.98 3.45
CA ASP A 61 -1.77 11.05 2.52
C ASP A 61 -0.30 10.92 2.09
N VAL A 62 -0.03 11.14 0.81
CA VAL A 62 1.31 11.15 0.24
C VAL A 62 1.83 12.59 0.27
N CYS A 63 2.73 12.89 1.21
CA CYS A 63 3.27 14.24 1.37
C CYS A 63 4.36 14.56 0.34
N ALA A 64 5.20 13.57 0.03
CA ALA A 64 6.24 13.68 -0.98
C ALA A 64 6.64 12.28 -1.48
N TYR A 65 7.17 12.20 -2.70
CA TYR A 65 7.78 10.98 -3.21
C TYR A 65 8.91 11.28 -4.20
N ALA A 66 9.82 10.33 -4.35
CA ALA A 66 10.84 10.33 -5.38
C ALA A 66 10.98 8.93 -5.96
N VAL A 67 11.03 8.83 -7.28
CA VAL A 67 11.25 7.58 -8.02
C VAL A 67 12.61 7.65 -8.67
N MET A 68 13.53 6.79 -8.23
CA MET A 68 14.88 6.68 -8.72
C MET A 68 15.06 5.40 -9.55
N SER A 69 16.17 5.23 -10.20
CA SER A 69 16.40 4.10 -11.12
C SER A 69 16.21 2.72 -10.49
N ASN A 70 16.51 2.56 -9.20
CA ASN A 70 16.45 1.26 -8.51
C ASN A 70 15.72 1.29 -7.16
N HIS A 71 15.17 2.43 -6.74
CA HIS A 71 14.42 2.55 -5.48
C HIS A 71 13.46 3.74 -5.49
N THR A 72 12.52 3.71 -4.54
CA THR A 72 11.56 4.80 -4.32
C THR A 72 11.63 5.28 -2.88
N HIS A 73 11.37 6.57 -2.70
CA HIS A 73 11.14 7.19 -1.40
C HIS A 73 9.72 7.72 -1.34
N PHE A 74 9.05 7.53 -0.20
CA PHE A 74 7.72 8.08 0.07
C PHE A 74 7.72 8.70 1.47
N VAL A 75 7.23 9.92 1.58
CA VAL A 75 6.86 10.53 2.85
C VAL A 75 5.35 10.43 2.98
N LEU A 76 4.89 9.64 3.93
CA LEU A 76 3.48 9.30 4.13
C LEU A 76 2.99 9.83 5.47
N TYR A 77 1.76 10.34 5.49
CA TYR A 77 1.03 10.70 6.70
C TYR A 77 -0.13 9.73 6.90
N ALA A 78 -0.14 8.97 8.00
CA ALA A 78 -1.21 8.02 8.33
C ALA A 78 -2.26 8.70 9.21
N ASP A 79 -3.49 8.85 8.68
CA ASP A 79 -4.61 9.45 9.38
C ASP A 79 -5.57 8.39 9.95
N ASP A 80 -5.21 7.84 11.11
CA ASP A 80 -6.03 6.91 11.87
C ASP A 80 -7.35 7.53 12.35
N LYS A 81 -7.36 8.84 12.64
CA LYS A 81 -8.58 9.55 13.02
C LYS A 81 -9.59 9.59 11.86
N LYS A 82 -9.12 9.83 10.64
CA LYS A 82 -9.94 9.76 9.42
C LYS A 82 -10.51 8.36 9.22
N ALA A 83 -9.69 7.31 9.37
CA ALA A 83 -10.14 5.91 9.27
C ALA A 83 -11.23 5.58 10.31
N ASN A 84 -11.07 6.05 11.55
CA ASN A 84 -12.03 5.82 12.63
C ASN A 84 -13.37 6.56 12.45
N ARG A 85 -13.39 7.68 11.72
CA ARG A 85 -14.62 8.43 11.40
C ARG A 85 -15.42 7.86 10.22
N LEU A 86 -14.85 6.96 9.44
CA LEU A 86 -15.57 6.33 8.33
C LEU A 86 -16.75 5.50 8.85
N SER A 87 -17.90 5.57 8.20
CA SER A 87 -18.98 4.61 8.43
C SER A 87 -18.56 3.22 7.93
N ASP A 88 -19.18 2.17 8.43
CA ASP A 88 -18.91 0.79 8.02
C ASP A 88 -19.09 0.58 6.52
N LYS A 89 -20.14 1.16 5.95
CA LYS A 89 -20.37 1.16 4.51
C LYS A 89 -19.24 1.87 3.75
N ALA A 90 -18.75 2.99 4.26
CA ALA A 90 -17.65 3.73 3.63
C ALA A 90 -16.32 2.95 3.67
N VAL A 91 -16.05 2.23 4.76
CA VAL A 91 -14.89 1.32 4.87
C VAL A 91 -14.94 0.26 3.79
N LEU A 92 -16.08 -0.42 3.64
CA LEU A 92 -16.27 -1.47 2.64
C LEU A 92 -16.18 -0.95 1.20
N ILE A 93 -16.83 0.18 0.90
CA ILE A 93 -16.74 0.80 -0.43
C ILE A 93 -15.29 1.12 -0.80
N ARG A 94 -14.50 1.68 0.14
CA ARG A 94 -13.07 1.94 -0.08
C ARG A 94 -12.30 0.66 -0.31
N TRP A 95 -12.48 -0.35 0.56
CA TRP A 95 -11.79 -1.63 0.48
C TRP A 95 -12.07 -2.37 -0.85
N HIS A 96 -13.33 -2.39 -1.27
CA HIS A 96 -13.76 -3.05 -2.51
C HIS A 96 -13.24 -2.40 -3.80
N LYS A 97 -12.69 -1.18 -3.74
CA LYS A 97 -12.00 -0.58 -4.91
C LYS A 97 -10.66 -1.27 -5.23
N LEU A 98 -10.07 -1.96 -4.27
CA LEU A 98 -8.78 -2.64 -4.42
C LEU A 98 -8.87 -4.15 -4.29
N PHE A 99 -9.86 -4.65 -3.54
CA PHE A 99 -9.99 -6.06 -3.20
C PHE A 99 -11.43 -6.52 -3.40
N LYS A 100 -11.60 -7.78 -3.79
CA LYS A 100 -12.94 -8.36 -4.02
C LYS A 100 -13.81 -8.39 -2.76
N GLY A 101 -13.19 -8.40 -1.56
CA GLY A 101 -13.89 -8.59 -0.30
C GLY A 101 -14.37 -10.03 -0.10
N THR A 102 -15.15 -10.23 0.96
CA THR A 102 -15.75 -11.52 1.31
C THR A 102 -17.22 -11.58 0.90
N LEU A 103 -17.83 -12.76 1.01
CA LEU A 103 -19.26 -12.93 0.74
C LEU A 103 -20.12 -12.04 1.65
N HIS A 104 -19.76 -11.93 2.94
CA HIS A 104 -20.50 -11.10 3.90
C HIS A 104 -20.47 -9.62 3.52
N THR A 105 -19.29 -9.11 3.16
CA THR A 105 -19.13 -7.70 2.76
C THR A 105 -19.83 -7.39 1.44
N GLN A 106 -19.86 -8.34 0.50
CA GLN A 106 -20.57 -8.20 -0.77
C GLN A 106 -22.09 -8.16 -0.55
N LYS A 107 -22.65 -9.10 0.25
CA LYS A 107 -24.06 -9.12 0.60
C LYS A 107 -24.50 -7.86 1.32
N PHE A 108 -23.73 -7.39 2.29
CA PHE A 108 -24.00 -6.13 2.99
C PHE A 108 -24.07 -4.94 2.04
N LEU A 109 -23.14 -4.82 1.12
CA LEU A 109 -23.14 -3.72 0.12
C LEU A 109 -24.30 -3.84 -0.87
N ALA A 110 -24.74 -5.06 -1.17
CA ALA A 110 -25.93 -5.33 -1.98
C ALA A 110 -27.26 -5.06 -1.22
N GLY A 111 -27.21 -4.78 0.08
CA GLY A 111 -28.41 -4.55 0.90
C GLY A 111 -29.15 -5.83 1.29
N GLU A 112 -28.51 -6.99 1.18
CA GLU A 112 -29.08 -8.27 1.57
C GLU A 112 -29.15 -8.40 3.11
N LYS A 113 -30.19 -9.10 3.61
CA LYS A 113 -30.30 -9.43 5.03
C LYS A 113 -29.26 -10.46 5.41
N LEU A 114 -28.55 -10.20 6.48
CA LEU A 114 -27.56 -11.10 7.08
C LEU A 114 -28.12 -11.69 8.37
N ASP A 115 -27.88 -12.98 8.60
CA ASP A 115 -28.17 -13.61 9.88
C ASP A 115 -27.19 -13.14 10.99
N LYS A 116 -27.45 -13.51 12.25
CA LYS A 116 -26.63 -13.09 13.38
C LYS A 116 -25.16 -13.52 13.29
N GLY A 117 -24.91 -14.72 12.78
CA GLY A 117 -23.55 -15.24 12.58
C GLY A 117 -22.80 -14.43 11.50
N GLN A 118 -23.45 -14.18 10.38
CA GLN A 118 -22.90 -13.38 9.28
C GLN A 118 -22.63 -11.93 9.71
N GLN A 119 -23.51 -11.34 10.52
CA GLN A 119 -23.30 -9.99 11.10
C GLN A 119 -22.08 -9.94 12.01
N PHE A 120 -21.86 -10.98 12.82
CA PHE A 120 -20.67 -11.08 13.68
C PHE A 120 -19.37 -11.10 12.85
N PHE A 121 -19.30 -11.93 11.79
CA PHE A 121 -18.13 -11.98 10.90
C PHE A 121 -17.95 -10.68 10.16
N LEU A 122 -19.03 -10.08 9.65
CA LEU A 122 -18.99 -8.79 8.98
C LEU A 122 -18.39 -7.68 9.86
N ALA A 123 -18.83 -7.60 11.13
CA ALA A 123 -18.29 -6.60 12.06
C ALA A 123 -16.78 -6.76 12.30
N LYS A 124 -16.30 -8.02 12.41
CA LYS A 124 -14.88 -8.33 12.53
C LYS A 124 -14.09 -7.90 11.29
N GLU A 125 -14.61 -8.21 10.11
CA GLU A 125 -13.98 -7.85 8.82
C GLU A 125 -13.91 -6.33 8.63
N ILE A 126 -14.98 -5.60 8.95
CA ILE A 126 -15.01 -4.14 8.87
C ILE A 126 -13.96 -3.52 9.79
N LYS A 127 -13.85 -4.04 11.04
CA LYS A 127 -12.84 -3.57 11.99
C LYS A 127 -11.43 -3.78 11.42
N GLU A 128 -11.16 -4.94 10.86
CA GLU A 128 -9.87 -5.25 10.26
C GLU A 128 -9.57 -4.36 9.04
N PHE A 129 -10.53 -4.19 8.12
CA PHE A 129 -10.35 -3.35 6.95
C PHE A 129 -10.17 -1.88 7.33
N ARG A 130 -10.86 -1.40 8.35
CA ARG A 130 -10.67 -0.04 8.90
C ARG A 130 -9.25 0.18 9.38
N GLN A 131 -8.68 -0.77 10.11
CA GLN A 131 -7.28 -0.71 10.56
C GLN A 131 -6.32 -0.71 9.37
N ARG A 132 -6.54 -1.58 8.39
CA ARG A 132 -5.72 -1.69 7.18
C ARG A 132 -5.74 -0.41 6.33
N LEU A 133 -6.85 0.33 6.31
CA LEU A 133 -6.95 1.59 5.56
C LEU A 133 -6.02 2.70 6.08
N SER A 134 -5.55 2.63 7.30
CA SER A 134 -4.53 3.56 7.85
C SER A 134 -3.17 2.89 8.11
N ASP A 135 -2.99 1.65 7.67
CA ASP A 135 -1.77 0.89 7.87
C ASP A 135 -0.79 1.12 6.71
N ILE A 136 0.37 1.72 7.02
CA ILE A 136 1.44 2.02 6.07
C ILE A 136 1.98 0.75 5.40
N SER A 137 2.07 -0.37 6.15
CA SER A 137 2.54 -1.64 5.59
C SER A 137 1.59 -2.17 4.52
N TRP A 138 0.29 -2.04 4.72
CA TRP A 138 -0.72 -2.39 3.72
C TRP A 138 -0.66 -1.47 2.50
N PHE A 139 -0.51 -0.17 2.70
CA PHE A 139 -0.35 0.80 1.62
C PHE A 139 0.86 0.44 0.74
N MET A 140 2.03 0.28 1.35
CA MET A 140 3.27 -0.06 0.66
C MET A 140 3.21 -1.45 0.00
N ARG A 141 2.55 -2.41 0.65
CA ARG A 141 2.31 -3.75 0.07
C ARG A 141 1.53 -3.67 -1.23
N VAL A 142 0.39 -2.94 -1.23
CA VAL A 142 -0.47 -2.82 -2.42
C VAL A 142 0.27 -2.13 -3.56
N LEU A 143 1.06 -1.08 -3.27
CA LEU A 143 1.88 -0.40 -4.26
C LEU A 143 2.94 -1.33 -4.84
N ASN A 144 3.78 -1.89 -3.97
CA ASN A 144 4.94 -2.67 -4.37
C ASN A 144 4.55 -3.97 -5.09
N GLU A 145 3.49 -4.65 -4.64
CA GLU A 145 3.01 -5.87 -5.27
C GLU A 145 2.49 -5.61 -6.69
N HIS A 146 1.76 -4.51 -6.89
CA HIS A 146 1.29 -4.11 -8.22
C HIS A 146 2.46 -3.87 -9.19
N ILE A 147 3.43 -3.08 -8.77
CA ILE A 147 4.60 -2.75 -9.61
C ILE A 147 5.45 -4.01 -9.88
N ALA A 148 5.70 -4.82 -8.84
CA ALA A 148 6.46 -6.06 -8.99
C ALA A 148 5.84 -7.03 -10.00
N ARG A 149 4.52 -7.22 -9.93
CA ARG A 149 3.81 -8.10 -10.89
C ARG A 149 3.89 -7.57 -12.32
N LYS A 150 3.74 -6.25 -12.48
CA LYS A 150 3.77 -5.61 -13.80
C LYS A 150 5.17 -5.67 -14.40
N ALA A 151 6.21 -5.37 -13.61
CA ALA A 151 7.60 -5.44 -14.03
C ALA A 151 8.03 -6.89 -14.35
N ASN A 152 7.71 -7.86 -13.49
CA ASN A 152 8.01 -9.28 -13.74
C ASN A 152 7.35 -9.79 -15.03
N LYS A 153 6.11 -9.36 -15.31
CA LYS A 153 5.42 -9.71 -16.55
C LYS A 153 6.12 -9.12 -17.78
N GLU A 154 6.54 -7.86 -17.71
CA GLU A 154 7.26 -7.19 -18.79
C GLU A 154 8.64 -7.82 -19.03
N ASP A 155 9.35 -8.14 -17.95
CA ASP A 155 10.69 -8.73 -18.02
C ASP A 155 10.65 -10.25 -18.26
N SER A 156 9.47 -10.85 -18.44
CA SER A 156 9.25 -12.30 -18.62
C SER A 156 9.97 -13.12 -17.55
N CYS A 157 9.98 -12.64 -16.31
CA CYS A 157 10.66 -13.27 -15.19
C CYS A 157 9.70 -13.54 -14.02
N THR A 158 10.17 -14.37 -13.09
CA THR A 158 9.47 -14.69 -11.85
C THR A 158 10.35 -14.38 -10.65
N GLY A 159 9.75 -14.21 -9.48
CA GLY A 159 10.48 -14.02 -8.25
C GLY A 159 10.32 -12.64 -7.63
N ARG A 160 11.22 -12.32 -6.72
CA ARG A 160 11.15 -11.09 -5.92
C ARG A 160 11.74 -9.91 -6.68
N PHE A 161 10.90 -8.90 -6.96
CA PHE A 161 11.30 -7.65 -7.60
C PHE A 161 11.87 -6.64 -6.60
N TYR A 162 11.25 -6.51 -5.42
CA TYR A 162 11.73 -5.64 -4.34
C TYR A 162 12.46 -6.43 -3.25
N SER A 163 13.48 -5.82 -2.65
CA SER A 163 14.02 -6.27 -1.35
C SER A 163 12.92 -6.21 -0.29
N LEU A 164 13.13 -6.85 0.86
CA LEU A 164 12.24 -6.62 1.99
C LEU A 164 12.20 -5.11 2.24
N PRO A 165 11.00 -4.48 2.28
CA PRO A 165 10.90 -3.04 2.46
C PRO A 165 11.62 -2.65 3.75
N SER A 166 12.61 -1.78 3.62
CA SER A 166 13.18 -1.09 4.75
C SER A 166 12.27 0.10 5.04
N MET A 167 11.54 0.06 6.15
CA MET A 167 11.03 1.29 6.74
C MET A 167 12.22 1.97 7.40
N ALA A 168 12.74 3.00 6.78
CA ALA A 168 13.75 3.83 7.38
C ALA A 168 13.05 5.08 7.92
N LEU A 169 13.22 5.30 9.22
CA LEU A 169 13.04 6.54 9.95
C LEU A 169 11.62 7.13 10.08
N THR A 170 11.18 7.12 11.30
CA THR A 170 10.24 8.07 11.88
C THR A 170 10.75 9.48 11.64
N LEU A 171 10.11 10.25 10.75
CA LEU A 171 10.32 11.69 10.72
C LEU A 171 9.67 12.26 11.99
N ARG A 172 10.47 12.52 13.01
CA ARG A 172 10.00 13.34 14.13
C ARG A 172 9.75 14.73 13.56
N ALA A 173 8.53 15.22 13.73
CA ALA A 173 8.28 16.64 13.56
C ALA A 173 9.17 17.39 14.57
N ALA A 174 9.91 18.37 14.06
CA ALA A 174 10.60 19.34 14.90
C ALA A 174 9.59 20.19 15.66
#